data_b11c775067dd2103e35f30eacb736f41
#
_entry.id   b11c775067dd2103e35f30eacb736f41
#
_cell.length_a   1.000
_cell.length_b   1.000
_cell.length_c   1.000
_cell.angle_alpha   90.00
_cell.angle_beta   90.00
_cell.angle_gamma   90.00
#
_symmetry.space_group_name_H-M   'P 1'
#
loop_
_entity.id
_entity.type
_entity.pdbx_description
1 polymer ?
#
loop_
_entity_poly.entity_id
_entity_poly.type
_entity_poly.pdbx_seq_one_letter_code
_entity_poly.pdbx_strand_id
1 'polypeptide(L)'
;GWCRERFIRVDEDSNGELWHVVYAVEVIDAEKRKENRLLYLSETDLMTGIRNRGSGEKAIADLIKEETKGLMCLLDCDKFKNVNDTYGHVVGDAVIIAVARSLQSVCKEHDICMRLGGDEFAMFIPGITETKDAESFTMRVFAKLKDIRIPEMGDEKIYVSMGEAFYKGEKDIDFDELYRHADSAMYKSKNNTGYCATLECVTKTF
;
A
#
# COMPACT_ATOMS: atom_id res chain seq x y z
N GLY A 1 -27.34 -2.75 9.62
CA GLY A 1 -27.77 -2.85 8.22
C GLY A 1 -27.83 -1.48 7.58
N TRP A 2 -27.71 -1.42 6.27
CA TRP A 2 -27.82 -0.20 5.48
C TRP A 2 -29.22 -0.07 4.91
N CYS A 3 -29.85 1.12 5.05
CA CYS A 3 -31.19 1.42 4.53
C CYS A 3 -31.13 2.68 3.66
N ARG A 4 -31.98 2.68 2.64
CA ARG A 4 -32.28 3.89 1.84
C ARG A 4 -33.71 4.29 2.15
N GLU A 5 -33.90 5.54 2.57
CA GLU A 5 -35.22 6.13 2.82
C GLU A 5 -35.62 7.01 1.65
N ARG A 6 -36.90 6.92 1.25
CA ARG A 6 -37.48 7.78 0.22
C ARG A 6 -38.83 8.27 0.70
N PHE A 7 -39.05 9.58 0.61
CA PHE A 7 -40.42 10.12 0.73
C PHE A 7 -41.20 9.77 -0.51
N ILE A 8 -42.37 9.15 -0.31
CA ILE A 8 -43.26 8.75 -1.40
C ILE A 8 -44.44 9.68 -1.52
N ARG A 9 -45.01 10.14 -0.39
CA ARG A 9 -46.18 10.98 -0.36
C ARG A 9 -46.25 11.79 0.93
N VAL A 10 -46.76 13.02 0.78
CA VAL A 10 -47.12 13.87 1.89
C VAL A 10 -48.51 14.39 1.61
N ASP A 11 -49.45 14.13 2.51
CA ASP A 11 -50.82 14.65 2.43
C ASP A 11 -50.97 15.77 3.44
N GLU A 12 -51.51 16.91 2.98
CA GLU A 12 -51.82 18.08 3.80
C GLU A 12 -53.36 18.28 3.90
N ASP A 13 -53.83 18.79 5.02
CA ASP A 13 -55.19 19.18 5.18
C ASP A 13 -55.51 20.57 4.53
N SER A 14 -56.76 21.02 4.58
CA SER A 14 -57.16 22.31 4.03
C SER A 14 -56.52 23.53 4.70
N ASN A 15 -55.84 23.34 5.82
CA ASN A 15 -55.16 24.37 6.59
C ASN A 15 -53.61 24.35 6.38
N GLY A 16 -53.13 23.38 5.55
CA GLY A 16 -51.69 23.18 5.31
C GLY A 16 -50.97 22.37 6.42
N GLU A 17 -51.73 21.70 7.31
CA GLU A 17 -51.14 20.81 8.30
C GLU A 17 -50.91 19.43 7.71
N LEU A 18 -49.68 18.88 7.95
CA LEU A 18 -49.29 17.55 7.51
C LEU A 18 -50.05 16.50 8.34
N TRP A 19 -50.88 15.68 7.69
CA TRP A 19 -51.60 14.60 8.37
C TRP A 19 -51.20 13.21 7.94
N HIS A 20 -50.51 13.09 6.81
CA HIS A 20 -49.99 11.81 6.33
C HIS A 20 -48.62 11.97 5.68
N VAL A 21 -47.66 11.22 6.15
CA VAL A 21 -46.33 11.10 5.53
C VAL A 21 -46.07 9.63 5.27
N VAL A 22 -45.96 9.26 4.01
CA VAL A 22 -45.61 7.89 3.59
C VAL A 22 -44.18 7.88 3.10
N TYR A 23 -43.36 7.08 3.72
CA TYR A 23 -42.00 6.86 3.29
C TYR A 23 -41.73 5.36 3.11
N ALA A 24 -40.85 5.04 2.17
CA ALA A 24 -40.38 3.69 1.96
C ALA A 24 -38.97 3.55 2.52
N VAL A 25 -38.75 2.47 3.24
CA VAL A 25 -37.41 2.08 3.71
C VAL A 25 -37.01 0.84 2.95
N GLU A 26 -35.94 0.96 2.17
CA GLU A 26 -35.36 -0.14 1.40
C GLU A 26 -34.08 -0.63 2.08
N VAL A 27 -33.98 -1.93 2.38
CA VAL A 27 -32.75 -2.53 2.90
C VAL A 27 -31.78 -2.76 1.74
N ILE A 28 -30.66 -2.07 1.75
CA ILE A 28 -29.65 -2.10 0.67
C ILE A 28 -28.35 -2.84 1.05
N ASP A 29 -28.41 -3.71 2.06
CA ASP A 29 -27.24 -4.48 2.54
C ASP A 29 -26.55 -5.29 1.43
N ALA A 30 -27.33 -5.88 0.53
CA ALA A 30 -26.79 -6.67 -0.57
C ALA A 30 -26.06 -5.79 -1.61
N GLU A 31 -26.65 -4.63 -1.95
CA GLU A 31 -26.05 -3.66 -2.86
C GLU A 31 -24.72 -3.13 -2.28
N LYS A 32 -24.74 -2.72 -1.01
CA LYS A 32 -23.55 -2.21 -0.32
C LYS A 32 -22.46 -3.27 -0.18
N ARG A 33 -22.81 -4.52 0.12
CA ARG A 33 -21.82 -5.61 0.13
C ARG A 33 -21.21 -5.85 -1.25
N LYS A 34 -22.00 -5.77 -2.31
CA LYS A 34 -21.52 -5.90 -3.69
C LYS A 34 -20.61 -4.74 -4.05
N GLU A 35 -21.00 -3.50 -3.76
CA GLU A 35 -20.20 -2.31 -3.99
C GLU A 35 -18.85 -2.39 -3.27
N ASN A 36 -18.84 -2.69 -1.95
CA ASN A 36 -17.64 -2.86 -1.16
C ASN A 36 -16.76 -4.00 -1.69
N ARG A 37 -17.37 -5.09 -2.17
CA ARG A 37 -16.61 -6.20 -2.78
C ARG A 37 -15.95 -5.78 -4.09
N LEU A 38 -16.65 -5.04 -4.94
CA LEU A 38 -16.08 -4.53 -6.19
C LEU A 38 -14.95 -3.53 -5.91
N LEU A 39 -15.13 -2.64 -4.94
CA LEU A 39 -14.09 -1.71 -4.52
C LEU A 39 -12.86 -2.46 -4.01
N TYR A 40 -13.04 -3.42 -3.11
CA TYR A 40 -11.95 -4.27 -2.62
C TYR A 40 -11.20 -4.96 -3.77
N LEU A 41 -11.92 -5.56 -4.72
CA LEU A 41 -11.29 -6.23 -5.87
C LEU A 41 -10.55 -5.26 -6.81
N SER A 42 -11.01 -4.01 -6.91
CA SER A 42 -10.36 -2.99 -7.75
C SER A 42 -9.13 -2.36 -7.10
N GLU A 43 -9.02 -2.38 -5.76
CA GLU A 43 -7.97 -1.68 -5.02
C GLU A 43 -6.92 -2.61 -4.40
N THR A 44 -7.18 -3.92 -4.36
CA THR A 44 -6.35 -4.88 -3.61
C THR A 44 -5.66 -5.86 -4.54
N ASP A 45 -4.41 -6.20 -4.26
CA ASP A 45 -3.73 -7.35 -4.83
C ASP A 45 -4.28 -8.62 -4.16
N LEU A 46 -4.94 -9.47 -4.94
CA LEU A 46 -5.68 -10.65 -4.42
C LEU A 46 -4.79 -11.72 -3.80
N MET A 47 -3.51 -11.77 -4.17
CA MET A 47 -2.56 -12.73 -3.58
C MET A 47 -2.14 -12.29 -2.19
N THR A 48 -1.83 -11.02 -2.02
CA THR A 48 -1.18 -10.51 -0.81
C THR A 48 -2.14 -9.81 0.16
N GLY A 49 -3.28 -9.31 -0.33
CA GLY A 49 -4.26 -8.57 0.46
C GLY A 49 -3.90 -7.11 0.75
N ILE A 50 -2.73 -6.62 0.31
CA ILE A 50 -2.36 -5.19 0.38
C ILE A 50 -2.87 -4.46 -0.87
N ARG A 51 -2.66 -3.14 -0.96
CA ARG A 51 -3.07 -2.39 -2.15
C ARG A 51 -2.39 -2.93 -3.41
N ASN A 52 -3.12 -2.95 -4.52
CA ASN A 52 -2.52 -3.17 -5.82
C ASN A 52 -1.81 -1.89 -6.31
N ARG A 53 -1.04 -2.01 -7.38
CA ARG A 53 -0.27 -0.91 -7.96
C ARG A 53 -1.14 0.33 -8.22
N GLY A 54 -2.23 0.18 -8.95
CA GLY A 54 -3.06 1.32 -9.37
C GLY A 54 -3.67 2.10 -8.21
N SER A 55 -4.18 1.39 -7.19
CA SER A 55 -4.76 2.03 -6.00
C SER A 55 -3.70 2.67 -5.11
N GLY A 56 -2.52 2.07 -5.00
CA GLY A 56 -1.41 2.61 -4.23
C GLY A 56 -0.81 3.85 -4.87
N GLU A 57 -0.53 3.83 -6.18
CA GLU A 57 -0.04 4.99 -6.95
C GLU A 57 -1.00 6.17 -6.82
N LYS A 58 -2.30 5.93 -7.00
CA LYS A 58 -3.32 6.96 -6.83
C LYS A 58 -3.32 7.55 -5.43
N ALA A 59 -3.28 6.71 -4.40
CA ALA A 59 -3.29 7.18 -3.02
C ALA A 59 -2.04 8.02 -2.68
N ILE A 60 -0.85 7.63 -3.16
CA ILE A 60 0.38 8.42 -2.99
C ILE A 60 0.30 9.73 -3.77
N ALA A 61 -0.18 9.70 -5.02
CA ALA A 61 -0.35 10.89 -5.83
C ALA A 61 -1.32 11.91 -5.19
N ASP A 62 -2.38 11.43 -4.53
CA ASP A 62 -3.31 12.30 -3.80
C ASP A 62 -2.63 12.93 -2.57
N LEU A 63 -1.81 12.19 -1.81
CA LEU A 63 -1.00 12.74 -0.71
C LEU A 63 0.04 13.76 -1.20
N ILE A 64 0.66 13.54 -2.36
CA ILE A 64 1.60 14.50 -2.98
C ILE A 64 0.86 15.80 -3.35
N LYS A 65 -0.35 15.72 -3.92
CA LYS A 65 -1.17 16.92 -4.21
C LYS A 65 -1.54 17.72 -2.95
N GLU A 66 -1.71 17.02 -1.82
CA GLU A 66 -1.94 17.63 -0.50
C GLU A 66 -0.65 18.14 0.16
N GLU A 67 0.48 18.07 -0.54
CA GLU A 67 1.81 18.41 -0.02
C GLU A 67 2.19 17.63 1.25
N THR A 68 1.62 16.43 1.43
CA THR A 68 1.88 15.56 2.59
C THR A 68 3.27 14.97 2.52
N LYS A 69 4.16 15.49 3.34
CA LYS A 69 5.57 15.05 3.42
C LYS A 69 5.68 13.63 3.95
N GLY A 70 6.66 12.87 3.43
CA GLY A 70 6.84 11.49 3.85
C GLY A 70 8.05 10.81 3.22
N LEU A 71 8.17 9.52 3.48
CA LEU A 71 9.21 8.64 2.97
C LEU A 71 8.60 7.65 1.98
N MET A 72 9.06 7.68 0.74
CA MET A 72 8.82 6.65 -0.26
C MET A 72 9.85 5.54 -0.10
N CYS A 73 9.40 4.29 -0.07
CA CYS A 73 10.26 3.11 -0.05
C CYS A 73 9.87 2.16 -1.19
N LEU A 74 10.85 1.72 -1.97
CA LEU A 74 10.70 0.62 -2.92
C LEU A 74 11.47 -0.58 -2.42
N LEU A 75 10.92 -1.77 -2.58
CA LEU A 75 11.51 -3.02 -2.13
C LEU A 75 11.41 -4.09 -3.22
N ASP A 76 12.45 -4.90 -3.32
CA ASP A 76 12.54 -6.02 -4.25
C ASP A 76 13.18 -7.22 -3.54
N CYS A 77 12.63 -8.42 -3.74
CA CYS A 77 13.15 -9.63 -3.13
C CYS A 77 14.37 -10.13 -3.91
N ASP A 78 15.53 -10.13 -3.27
CA ASP A 78 16.78 -10.52 -3.90
C ASP A 78 16.73 -11.97 -4.39
N LYS A 79 17.10 -12.18 -5.66
CA LYS A 79 17.18 -13.51 -6.29
C LYS A 79 15.86 -14.31 -6.22
N PHE A 80 14.70 -13.64 -6.20
CA PHE A 80 13.40 -14.30 -6.11
C PHE A 80 13.17 -15.36 -7.20
N LYS A 81 13.73 -15.14 -8.40
CA LYS A 81 13.71 -16.14 -9.47
C LYS A 81 14.33 -17.47 -9.00
N ASN A 82 15.44 -17.43 -8.25
CA ASN A 82 16.07 -18.65 -7.76
C ASN A 82 15.18 -19.40 -6.77
N VAL A 83 14.38 -18.70 -5.97
CA VAL A 83 13.37 -19.33 -5.09
C VAL A 83 12.37 -20.11 -5.93
N ASN A 84 11.81 -19.49 -6.98
CA ASN A 84 10.88 -20.17 -7.88
C ASN A 84 11.52 -21.36 -8.60
N ASP A 85 12.75 -21.20 -9.09
CA ASP A 85 13.46 -22.24 -9.84
C ASP A 85 13.83 -23.44 -8.93
N THR A 86 14.10 -23.20 -7.63
CA THR A 86 14.52 -24.23 -6.66
C THR A 86 13.33 -24.90 -5.99
N TYR A 87 12.35 -24.12 -5.53
CA TYR A 87 11.25 -24.58 -4.66
C TYR A 87 9.89 -24.59 -5.34
N GLY A 88 9.79 -24.06 -6.56
CA GLY A 88 8.55 -23.95 -7.32
C GLY A 88 7.71 -22.71 -6.97
N HIS A 89 6.78 -22.37 -7.85
CA HIS A 89 5.96 -21.16 -7.76
C HIS A 89 5.07 -21.09 -6.50
N VAL A 90 4.61 -22.25 -5.99
CA VAL A 90 3.80 -22.28 -4.75
C VAL A 90 4.58 -21.76 -3.54
N VAL A 91 5.87 -22.10 -3.44
CA VAL A 91 6.75 -21.59 -2.40
C VAL A 91 7.08 -20.11 -2.65
N GLY A 92 7.32 -19.73 -3.91
CA GLY A 92 7.48 -18.33 -4.28
C GLY A 92 6.27 -17.47 -3.88
N ASP A 93 5.05 -17.94 -4.14
CA ASP A 93 3.82 -17.25 -3.72
C ASP A 93 3.75 -17.12 -2.19
N ALA A 94 4.12 -18.18 -1.45
CA ALA A 94 4.19 -18.11 0.02
C ALA A 94 5.20 -17.07 0.51
N VAL A 95 6.35 -16.93 -0.15
CA VAL A 95 7.35 -15.87 0.11
C VAL A 95 6.74 -14.49 -0.10
N ILE A 96 6.11 -14.25 -1.25
CA ILE A 96 5.48 -12.95 -1.56
C ILE A 96 4.41 -12.59 -0.53
N ILE A 97 3.57 -13.55 -0.13
CA ILE A 97 2.54 -13.34 0.89
C ILE A 97 3.19 -13.03 2.25
N ALA A 98 4.25 -13.73 2.62
CA ALA A 98 4.95 -13.50 3.89
C ALA A 98 5.63 -12.12 3.93
N VAL A 99 6.27 -11.70 2.83
CA VAL A 99 6.83 -10.35 2.69
C VAL A 99 5.75 -9.29 2.82
N ALA A 100 4.65 -9.39 2.06
CA ALA A 100 3.55 -8.45 2.13
C ALA A 100 2.98 -8.30 3.55
N ARG A 101 2.74 -9.42 4.26
CA ARG A 101 2.29 -9.43 5.65
C ARG A 101 3.28 -8.75 6.59
N SER A 102 4.57 -8.98 6.39
CA SER A 102 5.63 -8.35 7.18
C SER A 102 5.65 -6.85 6.99
N LEU A 103 5.55 -6.37 5.73
CA LEU A 103 5.48 -4.95 5.40
C LEU A 103 4.21 -4.31 5.98
N GLN A 104 3.05 -4.94 5.80
CA GLN A 104 1.79 -4.43 6.34
C GLN A 104 1.81 -4.35 7.88
N SER A 105 2.50 -5.27 8.56
CA SER A 105 2.58 -5.30 10.02
C SER A 105 3.35 -4.12 10.64
N VAL A 106 4.19 -3.43 9.88
CA VAL A 106 4.93 -2.24 10.33
C VAL A 106 4.24 -0.95 9.95
N CYS A 107 3.24 -1.00 9.06
CA CYS A 107 2.45 0.14 8.61
C CYS A 107 1.39 0.50 9.64
N LYS A 108 1.14 1.81 9.77
CA LYS A 108 0.02 2.39 10.51
C LYS A 108 -1.17 2.63 9.58
N GLU A 109 -2.28 3.12 10.12
CA GLU A 109 -3.54 3.34 9.39
C GLU A 109 -3.41 4.25 8.15
N HIS A 110 -2.55 5.28 8.23
CA HIS A 110 -2.36 6.24 7.14
C HIS A 110 -1.17 5.93 6.24
N ASP A 111 -0.41 4.87 6.55
CA ASP A 111 0.70 4.44 5.72
C ASP A 111 0.16 3.68 4.50
N ILE A 112 0.79 3.89 3.36
CA ILE A 112 0.44 3.18 2.13
C ILE A 112 1.44 2.04 1.96
N CYS A 113 0.91 0.82 1.76
CA CYS A 113 1.68 -0.37 1.41
C CYS A 113 1.02 -1.02 0.20
N MET A 114 1.78 -1.22 -0.88
CA MET A 114 1.28 -1.78 -2.13
C MET A 114 2.24 -2.77 -2.75
N ARG A 115 1.69 -3.68 -3.56
CA ARG A 115 2.48 -4.53 -4.45
C ARG A 115 2.48 -3.93 -5.85
N LEU A 116 3.67 -3.74 -6.40
CA LEU A 116 3.87 -3.22 -7.76
C LEU A 116 3.67 -4.31 -8.82
N GLY A 117 4.11 -5.52 -8.51
CA GLY A 117 4.01 -6.71 -9.35
C GLY A 117 5.18 -7.67 -9.06
N GLY A 118 5.03 -8.94 -9.40
CA GLY A 118 6.09 -9.91 -9.12
C GLY A 118 6.50 -9.93 -7.66
N ASP A 119 7.76 -9.64 -7.40
CA ASP A 119 8.41 -9.56 -6.10
C ASP A 119 8.72 -8.12 -5.63
N GLU A 120 8.13 -7.12 -6.31
CA GLU A 120 8.31 -5.70 -6.04
C GLU A 120 7.18 -5.12 -5.20
N PHE A 121 7.55 -4.34 -4.20
CA PHE A 121 6.64 -3.65 -3.28
C PHE A 121 7.00 -2.18 -3.14
N ALA A 122 6.02 -1.38 -2.75
CA ALA A 122 6.25 0.01 -2.38
C ALA A 122 5.49 0.38 -1.12
N MET A 123 6.06 1.35 -0.39
CA MET A 123 5.41 1.97 0.76
C MET A 123 5.58 3.48 0.70
N PHE A 124 4.59 4.21 1.20
CA PHE A 124 4.73 5.64 1.50
C PHE A 124 4.32 5.88 2.94
N ILE A 125 5.21 6.49 3.71
CA ILE A 125 5.06 6.68 5.15
C ILE A 125 4.96 8.19 5.43
N PRO A 126 3.74 8.74 5.59
CA PRO A 126 3.55 10.14 5.94
C PRO A 126 4.25 10.50 7.24
N GLY A 127 4.84 11.69 7.28
CA GLY A 127 5.46 12.26 8.47
C GLY A 127 6.91 11.85 8.72
N ILE A 128 7.47 10.86 8.00
CA ILE A 128 8.90 10.57 8.05
C ILE A 128 9.64 11.52 7.10
N THR A 129 10.38 12.48 7.65
CA THR A 129 11.12 13.51 6.88
C THR A 129 12.59 13.63 7.26
N GLU A 130 13.02 12.92 8.31
CA GLU A 130 14.36 12.95 8.86
C GLU A 130 15.04 11.58 8.72
N THR A 131 16.34 11.60 8.44
CA THR A 131 17.15 10.38 8.23
C THR A 131 17.05 9.41 9.42
N LYS A 132 17.09 9.91 10.65
CA LYS A 132 17.00 9.08 11.86
C LYS A 132 15.68 8.30 11.94
N ASP A 133 14.57 8.94 11.54
CA ASP A 133 13.25 8.28 11.55
C ASP A 133 13.15 7.27 10.41
N ALA A 134 13.71 7.57 9.23
CA ALA A 134 13.81 6.64 8.12
C ALA A 134 14.63 5.41 8.51
N GLU A 135 15.83 5.58 9.09
CA GLU A 135 16.65 4.47 9.59
C GLU A 135 15.92 3.61 10.62
N SER A 136 15.20 4.24 11.55
CA SER A 136 14.40 3.54 12.56
C SER A 136 13.26 2.74 11.91
N PHE A 137 12.61 3.29 10.90
CA PHE A 137 11.57 2.60 10.13
C PHE A 137 12.16 1.41 9.38
N THR A 138 13.25 1.62 8.63
CA THR A 138 13.98 0.58 7.89
C THR A 138 14.40 -0.58 8.77
N MET A 139 14.95 -0.29 9.96
CA MET A 139 15.32 -1.33 10.92
C MET A 139 14.11 -2.18 11.35
N ARG A 140 12.94 -1.56 11.56
CA ARG A 140 11.70 -2.30 11.90
C ARG A 140 11.24 -3.18 10.75
N VAL A 141 11.29 -2.67 9.51
CA VAL A 141 10.97 -3.44 8.30
C VAL A 141 11.88 -4.66 8.22
N PHE A 142 13.20 -4.48 8.26
CA PHE A 142 14.16 -5.56 8.16
C PHE A 142 14.07 -6.57 9.31
N ALA A 143 13.75 -6.12 10.52
CA ALA A 143 13.51 -7.03 11.63
C ALA A 143 12.35 -7.99 11.32
N LYS A 144 11.24 -7.47 10.80
CA LYS A 144 10.08 -8.30 10.41
C LYS A 144 10.38 -9.24 9.25
N LEU A 145 11.12 -8.77 8.24
CA LEU A 145 11.53 -9.61 7.11
C LEU A 145 12.49 -10.73 7.54
N LYS A 146 13.40 -10.46 8.47
CA LYS A 146 14.32 -11.47 9.03
C LYS A 146 13.59 -12.58 9.78
N ASP A 147 12.40 -12.31 10.29
CA ASP A 147 11.57 -13.28 11.02
C ASP A 147 10.77 -14.22 10.11
N ILE A 148 10.74 -13.96 8.80
CA ILE A 148 10.04 -14.82 7.83
C ILE A 148 10.66 -16.22 7.86
N ARG A 149 9.78 -17.23 7.95
CA ARG A 149 10.12 -18.64 7.86
C ARG A 149 9.15 -19.31 6.90
N ILE A 150 9.70 -19.94 5.88
CA ILE A 150 8.96 -20.75 4.92
C ILE A 150 9.42 -22.19 5.13
N PRO A 151 8.56 -23.10 5.60
CA PRO A 151 8.96 -24.46 5.99
C PRO A 151 9.72 -25.23 4.89
N GLU A 152 9.30 -25.05 3.63
CA GLU A 152 9.87 -25.69 2.47
C GLU A 152 11.30 -25.21 2.13
N MET A 153 11.69 -24.03 2.63
CA MET A 153 13.02 -23.43 2.42
C MET A 153 13.99 -23.75 3.55
N GLY A 154 13.54 -24.41 4.63
CA GLY A 154 14.38 -24.71 5.78
C GLY A 154 14.97 -23.45 6.42
N ASP A 155 16.30 -23.38 6.52
CA ASP A 155 17.02 -22.23 7.10
C ASP A 155 17.38 -21.13 6.08
N GLU A 156 17.01 -21.31 4.81
CA GLU A 156 17.28 -20.31 3.77
C GLU A 156 16.47 -19.04 4.03
N LYS A 157 17.14 -17.89 3.86
CA LYS A 157 16.59 -16.57 4.15
C LYS A 157 16.24 -15.84 2.88
N ILE A 158 15.15 -15.07 2.97
CA ILE A 158 14.76 -14.13 1.93
C ILE A 158 15.44 -12.82 2.24
N TYR A 159 16.24 -12.31 1.32
CA TYR A 159 16.84 -10.98 1.40
C TYR A 159 16.05 -9.99 0.56
N VAL A 160 16.13 -8.72 0.93
CA VAL A 160 15.40 -7.64 0.28
C VAL A 160 16.32 -6.45 0.13
N SER A 161 16.35 -5.91 -1.09
CA SER A 161 16.95 -4.60 -1.37
C SER A 161 15.88 -3.53 -1.27
N MET A 162 16.20 -2.42 -0.57
CA MET A 162 15.27 -1.31 -0.37
C MET A 162 15.90 0.00 -0.83
N GLY A 163 15.13 0.81 -1.56
CA GLY A 163 15.48 2.17 -1.92
C GLY A 163 14.50 3.14 -1.29
N GLU A 164 15.00 4.25 -0.77
CA GLU A 164 14.24 5.23 -0.03
C GLU A 164 14.43 6.62 -0.62
N ALA A 165 13.36 7.41 -0.67
CA ALA A 165 13.40 8.80 -1.10
C ALA A 165 12.45 9.66 -0.24
N PHE A 166 12.95 10.83 0.25
CA PHE A 166 12.11 11.78 0.95
C PHE A 166 11.29 12.63 -0.03
N TYR A 167 10.01 12.75 0.24
CA TYR A 167 9.17 13.82 -0.28
C TYR A 167 8.99 14.90 0.80
N LYS A 168 9.46 16.12 0.53
CA LYS A 168 9.45 17.24 1.48
C LYS A 168 8.43 18.32 1.13
N GLY A 169 7.49 18.00 0.23
CA GLY A 169 6.47 18.95 -0.22
C GLY A 169 6.90 19.81 -1.39
N GLU A 170 7.82 19.33 -2.22
CA GLU A 170 8.27 20.02 -3.43
C GLU A 170 7.13 20.02 -4.47
N LYS A 171 6.76 21.21 -4.98
CA LYS A 171 5.60 21.38 -5.89
C LYS A 171 5.75 20.73 -7.27
N ASP A 172 6.99 20.53 -7.68
CA ASP A 172 7.31 20.00 -9.01
C ASP A 172 7.65 18.49 -8.99
N ILE A 173 7.40 17.83 -7.85
CA ILE A 173 7.59 16.39 -7.70
C ILE A 173 6.23 15.72 -7.78
N ASP A 174 6.06 14.84 -8.76
CA ASP A 174 4.92 13.92 -8.86
C ASP A 174 5.31 12.51 -8.38
N PHE A 175 4.37 11.59 -8.50
CA PHE A 175 4.62 10.19 -8.14
C PHE A 175 5.76 9.57 -8.94
N ASP A 176 5.81 9.82 -10.26
CA ASP A 176 6.80 9.20 -11.16
C ASP A 176 8.22 9.68 -10.83
N GLU A 177 8.36 10.98 -10.51
CA GLU A 177 9.64 11.56 -10.09
C GLU A 177 10.10 10.96 -8.76
N LEU A 178 9.21 10.91 -7.75
CA LEU A 178 9.52 10.32 -6.44
C LEU A 178 9.85 8.83 -6.56
N TYR A 179 9.11 8.09 -7.40
CA TYR A 179 9.38 6.70 -7.71
C TYR A 179 10.78 6.51 -8.30
N ARG A 180 11.18 7.33 -9.28
CA ARG A 180 12.52 7.26 -9.90
C ARG A 180 13.66 7.45 -8.91
N HIS A 181 13.50 8.36 -7.94
CA HIS A 181 14.51 8.55 -6.89
C HIS A 181 14.62 7.31 -5.99
N ALA A 182 13.50 6.76 -5.56
CA ALA A 182 13.49 5.55 -4.74
C ALA A 182 14.04 4.32 -5.53
N ASP A 183 13.74 4.22 -6.83
CA ASP A 183 14.26 3.14 -7.69
C ASP A 183 15.78 3.24 -7.88
N SER A 184 16.30 4.47 -8.13
CA SER A 184 17.74 4.72 -8.19
C SER A 184 18.45 4.31 -6.89
N ALA A 185 17.85 4.62 -5.74
CA ALA A 185 18.35 4.20 -4.44
C ALA A 185 18.32 2.68 -4.27
N MET A 186 17.22 2.02 -4.67
CA MET A 186 17.08 0.56 -4.62
C MET A 186 18.12 -0.15 -5.49
N TYR A 187 18.38 0.37 -6.69
CA TYR A 187 19.43 -0.16 -7.57
C TYR A 187 20.82 -0.13 -6.92
N LYS A 188 21.13 0.91 -6.13
CA LYS A 188 22.39 0.97 -5.35
C LYS A 188 22.42 -0.08 -4.26
N SER A 189 21.29 -0.34 -3.60
CA SER A 189 21.17 -1.38 -2.58
C SER A 189 21.40 -2.78 -3.14
N LYS A 190 20.94 -3.07 -4.37
CA LYS A 190 21.12 -4.37 -5.04
C LYS A 190 22.60 -4.76 -5.29
N ASN A 191 23.51 -3.79 -5.26
CA ASN A 191 24.94 -4.06 -5.38
C ASN A 191 25.58 -4.61 -4.10
N ASN A 192 24.83 -4.65 -3.01
CA ASN A 192 25.27 -5.20 -1.72
C ASN A 192 24.60 -6.55 -1.46
N THR A 193 25.11 -7.30 -0.49
CA THR A 193 24.54 -8.59 -0.11
C THR A 193 23.78 -8.49 1.21
N GLY A 194 22.62 -9.14 1.29
CA GLY A 194 21.79 -9.16 2.50
C GLY A 194 20.72 -8.06 2.51
N TYR A 195 20.20 -7.77 3.69
CA TYR A 195 19.23 -6.67 3.84
C TYR A 195 19.94 -5.33 3.70
N CYS A 196 19.66 -4.63 2.63
CA CYS A 196 20.32 -3.38 2.30
C CYS A 196 19.29 -2.30 1.97
N ALA A 197 19.48 -1.10 2.52
CA ALA A 197 18.70 0.08 2.18
C ALA A 197 19.62 1.24 1.80
N THR A 198 19.21 2.00 0.81
CA THR A 198 19.87 3.25 0.39
C THR A 198 18.83 4.36 0.40
N LEU A 199 19.17 5.47 1.04
CA LEU A 199 18.35 6.68 1.11
C LEU A 199 18.88 7.72 0.14
N GLU A 200 18.00 8.26 -0.70
CA GLU A 200 18.28 9.44 -1.52
C GLU A 200 17.47 10.65 -1.05
N CYS A 201 18.08 11.83 -1.19
CA CYS A 201 17.34 13.08 -1.11
C CYS A 201 16.87 13.44 -2.52
N VAL A 202 15.58 13.73 -2.69
CA VAL A 202 15.05 14.23 -3.96
C VAL A 202 15.70 15.59 -4.21
N THR A 203 16.63 15.64 -5.15
CA THR A 203 17.25 16.88 -5.64
C THR A 203 16.91 17.01 -7.11
N LYS A 204 16.39 18.18 -7.52
CA LYS A 204 16.20 18.46 -8.96
C LYS A 204 17.50 18.22 -9.71
N THR A 205 17.45 17.31 -10.66
CA THR A 205 18.45 17.27 -11.73
C THR A 205 18.05 18.37 -12.72
N PHE A 206 18.82 19.47 -12.76
CA PHE A 206 18.69 20.53 -13.77
C PHE A 206 19.21 20.06 -15.11
#